data_2903ef979152ade70820179010fcbbcd
#
_entry.id   2903ef979152ade70820179010fcbbcd
#
_cell.length_a   1.000
_cell.length_b   1.000
_cell.length_c   1.000
_cell.angle_alpha   90.00
_cell.angle_beta   90.00
_cell.angle_gamma   90.00
#
_symmetry.space_group_name_H-M   'P 1'
#
loop_
_entity.id
_entity.type
_entity.pdbx_description
1 polymer ?
#
loop_
_entity_poly.entity_id
_entity_poly.type
_entity_poly.pdbx_seq_one_letter_code
_entity_poly.pdbx_strand_id
1 'polypeptide(L)'
;MTERKIIDIIVNLQDKMKNNPLPFGDDVAAIRIGRGQLAVMKCDMLVAKTDIPKGMNPWQTSRKAVVSVISDLAAKGVQPMGLLISLGLPRHVSENYVRQIGRGINAAAREYATHVIGGDTNESTDLTIDVSAFGICKERELIRRDTAKVGDIVMVTGAFGLPALGLKIIKKNIEISKKLKEKAIKAVYMPKARLSEGLTLAKNHLINSSIDSSDGLAWSLYELSKSSNVGFQ
;
A
#
# COMPACT_ATOMS: atom_id res chain seq x y z
N MET A 1 -23.49 0.30 -3.71
CA MET A 1 -22.56 0.96 -4.65
C MET A 1 -21.20 0.32 -4.48
N THR A 2 -20.48 0.03 -5.57
CA THR A 2 -19.12 -0.53 -5.47
C THR A 2 -18.13 0.62 -5.25
N GLU A 3 -16.99 0.33 -4.59
CA GLU A 3 -15.89 1.29 -4.37
C GLU A 3 -15.47 1.97 -5.67
N ARG A 4 -15.24 1.21 -6.73
CA ARG A 4 -14.88 1.74 -8.05
C ARG A 4 -15.90 2.77 -8.57
N LYS A 5 -17.21 2.51 -8.43
CA LYS A 5 -18.24 3.46 -8.85
C LYS A 5 -18.21 4.75 -8.02
N ILE A 6 -17.86 4.65 -6.72
CA ILE A 6 -17.68 5.83 -5.87
C ILE A 6 -16.50 6.66 -6.37
N ILE A 7 -15.36 6.01 -6.62
CA ILE A 7 -14.15 6.67 -7.14
C ILE A 7 -14.44 7.34 -8.48
N ASP A 8 -15.08 6.65 -9.42
CA ASP A 8 -15.43 7.19 -10.75
C ASP A 8 -16.29 8.45 -10.63
N ILE A 9 -17.29 8.45 -9.73
CA ILE A 9 -18.15 9.63 -9.49
C ILE A 9 -17.31 10.80 -8.98
N ILE A 10 -16.48 10.57 -7.98
CA ILE A 10 -15.65 11.61 -7.36
C ILE A 10 -14.66 12.19 -8.38
N VAL A 11 -13.92 11.32 -9.07
CA VAL A 11 -12.88 11.73 -10.05
C VAL A 11 -13.49 12.53 -11.23
N ASN A 12 -14.70 12.16 -11.68
CA ASN A 12 -15.37 12.87 -12.77
C ASN A 12 -15.86 14.28 -12.38
N LEU A 13 -15.94 14.57 -11.08
CA LEU A 13 -16.31 15.90 -10.57
C LEU A 13 -15.09 16.80 -10.31
N GLN A 14 -13.86 16.25 -10.45
CA GLN A 14 -12.65 17.02 -10.19
C GLN A 14 -12.12 17.71 -11.43
N ASP A 15 -11.62 18.93 -11.26
CA ASP A 15 -10.84 19.60 -12.29
C ASP A 15 -9.52 18.83 -12.54
N LYS A 16 -9.25 18.57 -13.81
CA LYS A 16 -8.05 17.84 -14.20
C LYS A 16 -6.82 18.75 -14.13
N MET A 17 -5.82 18.31 -13.40
CA MET A 17 -4.52 18.98 -13.39
C MET A 17 -3.87 18.88 -14.77
N LYS A 18 -3.51 20.04 -15.35
CA LYS A 18 -2.76 20.09 -16.62
C LYS A 18 -1.37 19.46 -16.42
N ASN A 19 -0.96 18.64 -17.38
CA ASN A 19 0.35 17.97 -17.37
C ASN A 19 0.60 17.09 -16.15
N ASN A 20 -0.46 16.42 -15.65
CA ASN A 20 -0.30 15.43 -14.57
C ASN A 20 0.69 14.33 -15.01
N PRO A 21 1.77 14.04 -14.24
CA PRO A 21 2.73 13.02 -14.62
C PRO A 21 2.17 11.59 -14.55
N LEU A 22 1.13 11.37 -13.75
CA LEU A 22 0.45 10.07 -13.63
C LEU A 22 -1.06 10.23 -13.82
N PRO A 23 -1.73 9.34 -14.56
CA PRO A 23 -3.18 9.32 -14.63
C PRO A 23 -3.78 8.89 -13.27
N PHE A 24 -5.06 9.20 -13.06
CA PHE A 24 -5.82 8.58 -11.97
C PHE A 24 -5.85 7.05 -12.14
N GLY A 25 -5.70 6.32 -11.03
CA GLY A 25 -5.72 4.86 -11.00
C GLY A 25 -4.34 4.20 -10.97
N ASP A 26 -3.25 4.97 -10.93
CA ASP A 26 -1.94 4.44 -10.55
C ASP A 26 -1.89 4.24 -9.01
N ASP A 27 -0.89 3.50 -8.50
CA ASP A 27 -0.75 3.22 -7.07
C ASP A 27 -0.46 4.49 -6.26
N VAL A 28 0.13 5.50 -6.89
CA VAL A 28 0.50 6.77 -6.28
C VAL A 28 0.03 7.96 -7.12
N ALA A 29 0.02 9.14 -6.51
CA ALA A 29 -0.09 10.42 -7.21
C ALA A 29 1.28 11.10 -7.28
N ALA A 30 1.50 11.95 -8.30
CA ALA A 30 2.75 12.67 -8.44
C ALA A 30 2.52 14.08 -9.00
N ILE A 31 3.41 15.02 -8.61
CA ILE A 31 3.49 16.36 -9.19
C ILE A 31 4.93 16.70 -9.56
N ARG A 32 5.12 17.48 -10.63
CA ARG A 32 6.45 17.97 -11.01
C ARG A 32 6.87 19.12 -10.11
N ILE A 33 8.05 19.00 -9.49
CA ILE A 33 8.63 20.03 -8.60
C ILE A 33 9.84 20.73 -9.22
N GLY A 34 10.08 20.55 -10.51
CA GLY A 34 11.18 21.13 -11.25
C GLY A 34 12.41 20.21 -11.32
N ARG A 35 13.39 20.60 -12.15
CA ARG A 35 14.67 19.89 -12.33
C ARG A 35 14.54 18.40 -12.66
N GLY A 36 13.46 17.99 -13.35
CA GLY A 36 13.19 16.59 -13.69
C GLY A 36 12.84 15.71 -12.50
N GLN A 37 12.36 16.32 -11.40
CA GLN A 37 11.95 15.62 -10.18
C GLN A 37 10.43 15.65 -10.00
N LEU A 38 9.95 14.60 -9.35
CA LEU A 38 8.56 14.43 -8.92
C LEU A 38 8.51 14.36 -7.39
N ALA A 39 7.55 15.07 -6.80
CA ALA A 39 7.02 14.71 -5.49
C ALA A 39 5.95 13.64 -5.69
N VAL A 40 6.12 12.50 -5.07
CA VAL A 40 5.24 11.33 -5.15
C VAL A 40 4.55 11.15 -3.83
N MET A 41 3.23 10.96 -3.86
CA MET A 41 2.39 10.91 -2.67
C MET A 41 1.41 9.74 -2.77
N LYS A 42 1.12 9.14 -1.62
CA LYS A 42 0.08 8.13 -1.45
C LYS A 42 -0.59 8.30 -0.10
N CYS A 43 -1.88 8.06 -0.03
CA CYS A 43 -2.60 7.85 1.22
C CYS A 43 -3.41 6.55 1.16
N ASP A 44 -3.49 5.87 2.29
CA ASP A 44 -4.30 4.67 2.50
C ASP A 44 -4.95 4.72 3.87
N MET A 45 -6.22 4.37 3.91
CA MET A 45 -7.01 4.32 5.13
C MET A 45 -7.31 2.88 5.53
N LEU A 46 -7.05 2.55 6.80
CA LEU A 46 -7.41 1.29 7.43
C LEU A 46 -8.53 1.55 8.45
N VAL A 47 -9.65 0.87 8.29
CA VAL A 47 -10.80 0.91 9.20
C VAL A 47 -10.89 -0.42 9.95
N ALA A 48 -10.95 -0.38 11.29
CA ALA A 48 -10.86 -1.59 12.10
C ALA A 48 -11.95 -2.60 11.76
N LYS A 49 -13.17 -2.16 11.60
CA LYS A 49 -14.34 -3.02 11.33
C LYS A 49 -14.21 -3.86 10.05
N THR A 50 -13.56 -3.33 9.01
CA THR A 50 -13.45 -3.97 7.69
C THR A 50 -12.10 -4.62 7.45
N ASP A 51 -11.02 -4.02 7.96
CA ASP A 51 -9.66 -4.31 7.51
C ASP A 51 -8.80 -5.02 8.56
N ILE A 52 -9.31 -5.11 9.81
CA ILE A 52 -8.57 -5.79 10.89
C ILE A 52 -9.08 -7.22 11.09
N PRO A 53 -8.31 -8.24 10.71
CA PRO A 53 -8.66 -9.62 10.98
C PRO A 53 -8.70 -9.92 12.47
N LYS A 54 -9.61 -10.81 12.88
CA LYS A 54 -9.71 -11.27 14.27
C LYS A 54 -8.35 -11.78 14.78
N GLY A 55 -7.96 -11.34 15.98
CA GLY A 55 -6.71 -11.74 16.65
C GLY A 55 -5.51 -10.85 16.34
N MET A 56 -5.64 -9.87 15.48
CA MET A 56 -4.62 -8.86 15.22
C MET A 56 -4.58 -7.84 16.36
N ASN A 57 -3.42 -7.59 16.94
CA ASN A 57 -3.27 -6.63 18.03
C ASN A 57 -3.04 -5.18 17.52
N PRO A 58 -3.19 -4.15 18.37
CA PRO A 58 -3.07 -2.74 17.94
C PRO A 58 -1.71 -2.38 17.33
N TRP A 59 -0.63 -3.00 17.83
CA TRP A 59 0.71 -2.81 17.28
C TRP A 59 0.82 -3.35 15.84
N GLN A 60 0.30 -4.56 15.60
CA GLN A 60 0.28 -5.16 14.27
C GLN A 60 -0.58 -4.37 13.30
N THR A 61 -1.75 -3.92 13.77
CA THR A 61 -2.71 -3.12 12.99
C THR A 61 -2.07 -1.84 12.48
N SER A 62 -1.48 -1.07 13.36
CA SER A 62 -0.89 0.21 12.99
C SER A 62 0.39 0.05 12.16
N ARG A 63 1.19 -1.00 12.42
CA ARG A 63 2.30 -1.35 11.54
C ARG A 63 1.80 -1.71 10.13
N LYS A 64 0.73 -2.50 10.02
CA LYS A 64 0.14 -2.88 8.72
C LYS A 64 -0.33 -1.65 7.94
N ALA A 65 -0.99 -0.69 8.59
CA ALA A 65 -1.43 0.54 7.95
C ALA A 65 -0.26 1.31 7.29
N VAL A 66 0.87 1.43 7.98
CA VAL A 66 2.07 2.04 7.40
C VAL A 66 2.63 1.21 6.25
N VAL A 67 2.70 -0.12 6.41
CA VAL A 67 3.27 -1.02 5.37
C VAL A 67 2.45 -0.98 4.08
N SER A 68 1.12 -0.80 4.15
CA SER A 68 0.27 -0.68 2.95
C SER A 68 0.72 0.49 2.08
N VAL A 69 0.86 1.67 2.65
CA VAL A 69 1.31 2.88 1.92
C VAL A 69 2.75 2.75 1.40
N ILE A 70 3.63 2.13 2.19
CA ILE A 70 5.01 1.86 1.75
C ILE A 70 5.04 0.88 0.58
N SER A 71 4.10 -0.08 0.51
CA SER A 71 4.00 -1.03 -0.60
C SER A 71 3.75 -0.33 -1.94
N ASP A 72 2.87 0.68 -1.97
CA ASP A 72 2.61 1.49 -3.16
C ASP A 72 3.84 2.27 -3.61
N LEU A 73 4.52 2.95 -2.67
CA LEU A 73 5.76 3.65 -3.01
C LEU A 73 6.85 2.67 -3.50
N ALA A 74 6.93 1.49 -2.88
CA ALA A 74 7.85 0.43 -3.28
C ALA A 74 7.59 -0.03 -4.71
N ALA A 75 6.33 -0.26 -5.09
CA ALA A 75 5.97 -0.63 -6.45
C ALA A 75 6.40 0.44 -7.47
N LYS A 76 6.43 1.70 -7.08
CA LYS A 76 6.86 2.82 -7.94
C LYS A 76 8.34 3.15 -7.87
N GLY A 77 9.10 2.41 -7.05
CA GLY A 77 10.53 2.64 -6.86
C GLY A 77 10.86 3.95 -6.15
N VAL A 78 10.02 4.37 -5.22
CA VAL A 78 10.16 5.63 -4.51
C VAL A 78 10.46 5.40 -3.03
N GLN A 79 11.56 5.98 -2.54
CA GLN A 79 11.91 5.97 -1.12
C GLN A 79 10.95 6.88 -0.35
N PRO A 80 10.23 6.38 0.67
CA PRO A 80 9.43 7.23 1.54
C PRO A 80 10.34 8.15 2.37
N MET A 81 10.09 9.46 2.31
CA MET A 81 10.83 10.47 3.05
C MET A 81 10.14 10.88 4.35
N GLY A 82 8.82 10.79 4.39
CA GLY A 82 8.04 11.14 5.57
C GLY A 82 6.63 10.58 5.53
N LEU A 83 6.04 10.45 6.72
CA LEU A 83 4.70 9.95 6.93
C LEU A 83 3.87 10.98 7.70
N LEU A 84 2.62 11.17 7.30
CA LEU A 84 1.59 11.82 8.09
C LEU A 84 0.60 10.74 8.54
N ILE A 85 0.16 10.81 9.80
CA ILE A 85 -0.74 9.82 10.39
C ILE A 85 -2.00 10.51 10.89
N SER A 86 -3.15 10.21 10.32
CA SER A 86 -4.43 10.66 10.87
C SER A 86 -5.11 9.49 11.59
N LEU A 87 -5.49 9.72 12.85
CA LEU A 87 -6.11 8.72 13.72
C LEU A 87 -7.54 9.11 14.07
N GLY A 88 -8.48 8.23 13.78
CA GLY A 88 -9.80 8.23 14.39
C GLY A 88 -9.84 7.19 15.51
N LEU A 89 -10.09 7.61 16.75
CA LEU A 89 -10.07 6.73 17.92
C LEU A 89 -11.42 6.72 18.64
N PRO A 90 -11.92 5.55 19.08
CA PRO A 90 -13.05 5.50 19.99
C PRO A 90 -12.74 6.22 21.31
N ARG A 91 -13.75 6.91 21.86
CA ARG A 91 -13.60 7.77 23.05
C ARG A 91 -12.97 7.09 24.28
N HIS A 92 -13.18 5.79 24.44
CA HIS A 92 -12.80 5.04 25.64
C HIS A 92 -11.64 4.07 25.43
N VAL A 93 -10.68 4.42 24.55
CA VAL A 93 -9.47 3.62 24.39
C VAL A 93 -8.51 3.80 25.57
N SER A 94 -7.86 2.72 26.00
CA SER A 94 -6.85 2.79 27.06
C SER A 94 -5.55 3.43 26.57
N GLU A 95 -4.81 4.05 27.50
CA GLU A 95 -3.47 4.59 27.20
C GLU A 95 -2.55 3.50 26.60
N ASN A 96 -2.59 2.27 27.11
CA ASN A 96 -1.81 1.16 26.60
C ASN A 96 -2.16 0.82 25.14
N TYR A 97 -3.44 0.91 24.77
CA TYR A 97 -3.89 0.73 23.40
C TYR A 97 -3.25 1.76 22.46
N VAL A 98 -3.29 3.04 22.83
CA VAL A 98 -2.67 4.14 22.08
C VAL A 98 -1.15 3.98 21.99
N ARG A 99 -0.49 3.57 23.09
CA ARG A 99 0.95 3.28 23.09
C ARG A 99 1.32 2.15 22.14
N GLN A 100 0.50 1.10 22.03
CA GLN A 100 0.73 0.02 21.08
C GLN A 100 0.60 0.51 19.64
N ILE A 101 -0.40 1.33 19.32
CA ILE A 101 -0.55 1.97 18.00
C ILE A 101 0.71 2.78 17.65
N GLY A 102 1.12 3.69 18.53
CA GLY A 102 2.31 4.52 18.29
C GLY A 102 3.59 3.70 18.10
N ARG A 103 3.77 2.62 18.89
CA ARG A 103 4.92 1.71 18.73
C ARG A 103 4.88 0.93 17.42
N GLY A 104 3.70 0.52 16.93
CA GLY A 104 3.55 -0.18 15.67
C GLY A 104 3.87 0.72 14.48
N ILE A 105 3.37 1.95 14.48
CA ILE A 105 3.69 2.99 13.49
C ILE A 105 5.21 3.22 13.45
N ASN A 106 5.83 3.49 14.59
CA ASN A 106 7.27 3.75 14.66
C ASN A 106 8.11 2.54 14.24
N ALA A 107 7.68 1.33 14.54
CA ALA A 107 8.37 0.12 14.10
C ALA A 107 8.40 0.00 12.58
N ALA A 108 7.27 0.26 11.90
CA ALA A 108 7.23 0.26 10.44
C ALA A 108 8.05 1.43 9.86
N ALA A 109 7.94 2.64 10.40
CA ALA A 109 8.73 3.78 9.94
C ALA A 109 10.24 3.48 9.97
N ARG A 110 10.72 2.88 11.06
CA ARG A 110 12.14 2.45 11.18
C ARG A 110 12.52 1.35 10.21
N GLU A 111 11.64 0.35 10.02
CA GLU A 111 11.88 -0.78 9.09
C GLU A 111 12.14 -0.30 7.67
N TYR A 112 11.47 0.77 7.25
CA TYR A 112 11.57 1.33 5.90
C TYR A 112 12.35 2.65 5.81
N ALA A 113 13.16 2.96 6.83
CA ALA A 113 14.04 4.13 6.88
C ALA A 113 13.30 5.46 6.60
N THR A 114 12.13 5.63 7.22
CA THR A 114 11.32 6.85 7.15
C THR A 114 10.91 7.31 8.55
N HIS A 115 10.23 8.47 8.64
CA HIS A 115 9.84 9.08 9.90
C HIS A 115 8.39 9.58 9.85
N VAL A 116 7.69 9.52 10.99
CA VAL A 116 6.45 10.27 11.17
C VAL A 116 6.80 11.73 11.39
N ILE A 117 6.30 12.60 10.54
CA ILE A 117 6.60 14.04 10.55
C ILE A 117 5.41 14.91 10.98
N GLY A 118 4.23 14.30 11.15
CA GLY A 118 3.02 15.00 11.61
C GLY A 118 1.80 14.11 11.48
N GLY A 119 0.64 14.71 11.65
CA GLY A 119 -0.64 14.02 11.54
C GLY A 119 -1.75 14.76 12.27
N ASP A 120 -2.88 14.09 12.44
CA ASP A 120 -4.06 14.58 13.13
C ASP A 120 -4.68 13.47 13.97
N THR A 121 -5.49 13.83 14.97
CA THR A 121 -6.22 12.86 15.79
C THR A 121 -7.61 13.39 16.12
N ASN A 122 -8.62 12.55 15.89
CA ASN A 122 -10.00 12.90 16.17
C ASN A 122 -10.74 11.72 16.82
N GLU A 123 -11.90 11.99 17.42
CA GLU A 123 -12.81 10.97 17.92
C GLU A 123 -13.55 10.32 16.75
N SER A 124 -13.72 8.99 16.78
CA SER A 124 -14.53 8.25 15.83
C SER A 124 -15.20 7.05 16.51
N THR A 125 -16.18 6.45 15.85
CA THR A 125 -16.88 5.27 16.36
C THR A 125 -16.05 3.99 16.32
N ASP A 126 -15.03 3.94 15.46
CA ASP A 126 -14.15 2.79 15.26
C ASP A 126 -12.71 3.26 15.02
N LEU A 127 -11.72 2.42 15.30
CA LEU A 127 -10.34 2.75 14.97
C LEU A 127 -10.21 2.95 13.47
N THR A 128 -9.76 4.13 13.08
CA THR A 128 -9.38 4.46 11.71
C THR A 128 -7.93 4.97 11.71
N ILE A 129 -7.12 4.46 10.82
CA ILE A 129 -5.73 4.89 10.64
C ILE A 129 -5.55 5.25 9.18
N ASP A 130 -5.49 6.54 8.88
CA ASP A 130 -5.05 7.01 7.57
C ASP A 130 -3.56 7.32 7.62
N VAL A 131 -2.83 6.78 6.66
CA VAL A 131 -1.40 7.02 6.51
C VAL A 131 -1.17 7.67 5.16
N SER A 132 -0.61 8.86 5.18
CA SER A 132 -0.10 9.51 3.99
C SER A 132 1.43 9.44 3.99
N ALA A 133 2.02 9.07 2.86
CA ALA A 133 3.45 9.04 2.66
C ALA A 133 3.83 9.89 1.45
N PHE A 134 5.01 10.48 1.50
CA PHE A 134 5.59 11.15 0.35
C PHE A 134 7.05 10.77 0.15
N GLY A 135 7.50 10.89 -1.10
CA GLY A 135 8.90 10.75 -1.48
C GLY A 135 9.22 11.61 -2.70
N ILE A 136 10.48 11.68 -3.06
CA ILE A 136 10.96 12.39 -4.25
C ILE A 136 11.75 11.41 -5.10
N CYS A 137 11.50 11.44 -6.41
CA CYS A 137 12.29 10.66 -7.37
C CYS A 137 12.54 11.48 -8.64
N LYS A 138 13.47 11.04 -9.50
CA LYS A 138 13.56 11.58 -10.85
C LYS A 138 12.41 11.04 -11.68
N GLU A 139 11.82 11.88 -12.54
CA GLU A 139 10.68 11.49 -13.37
C GLU A 139 10.97 10.23 -14.20
N ARG A 140 12.20 10.08 -14.72
CA ARG A 140 12.64 8.89 -15.48
C ARG A 140 12.80 7.61 -14.65
N GLU A 141 12.84 7.72 -13.30
CA GLU A 141 12.99 6.58 -12.37
C GLU A 141 11.64 6.12 -11.83
N LEU A 142 10.56 6.90 -12.02
CA LEU A 142 9.22 6.51 -11.57
C LEU A 142 8.69 5.37 -12.45
N ILE A 143 8.39 4.22 -11.84
CA ILE A 143 7.81 3.08 -12.54
C ILE A 143 6.30 3.27 -12.58
N ARG A 144 5.73 3.38 -13.78
CA ARG A 144 4.30 3.59 -14.01
C ARG A 144 3.56 2.25 -14.11
N ARG A 145 2.24 2.28 -13.93
CA ARG A 145 1.38 1.11 -14.14
C ARG A 145 1.02 0.91 -15.61
N ASP A 146 0.96 1.99 -16.39
CA ASP A 146 0.41 2.06 -17.74
C ASP A 146 1.46 1.95 -18.86
N THR A 147 2.62 1.38 -18.57
CA THR A 147 3.76 1.34 -19.50
C THR A 147 4.23 -0.07 -19.87
N ALA A 148 3.47 -1.12 -19.52
CA ALA A 148 3.77 -2.49 -19.95
C ALA A 148 3.62 -2.63 -21.46
N LYS A 149 4.47 -3.47 -22.06
CA LYS A 149 4.57 -3.68 -23.52
C LYS A 149 4.39 -5.13 -23.88
N VAL A 150 3.94 -5.38 -25.10
CA VAL A 150 3.94 -6.74 -25.67
C VAL A 150 5.37 -7.27 -25.73
N GLY A 151 5.56 -8.48 -25.20
CA GLY A 151 6.89 -9.12 -25.07
C GLY A 151 7.54 -8.93 -23.69
N ASP A 152 6.98 -8.11 -22.81
CA ASP A 152 7.46 -8.02 -21.43
C ASP A 152 7.21 -9.33 -20.68
N ILE A 153 8.14 -9.68 -19.78
CA ILE A 153 8.03 -10.85 -18.91
C ILE A 153 7.44 -10.45 -17.58
N VAL A 154 6.42 -11.20 -17.13
CA VAL A 154 5.82 -10.99 -15.80
C VAL A 154 6.75 -11.52 -14.73
N MET A 155 7.12 -10.66 -13.79
CA MET A 155 7.93 -11.00 -12.61
C MET A 155 7.20 -10.68 -11.32
N VAL A 156 7.48 -11.44 -10.27
CA VAL A 156 6.95 -11.21 -8.91
C VAL A 156 8.08 -11.19 -7.90
N THR A 157 8.00 -10.29 -6.93
CA THR A 157 9.03 -10.14 -5.87
C THR A 157 8.84 -11.12 -4.71
N GLY A 158 7.84 -12.00 -4.78
CA GLY A 158 7.56 -12.99 -3.74
C GLY A 158 6.42 -13.93 -4.08
N ALA A 159 6.29 -15.00 -3.33
CA ALA A 159 5.25 -16.00 -3.52
C ALA A 159 3.86 -15.48 -3.09
N PHE A 160 2.86 -15.83 -3.87
CA PHE A 160 1.44 -15.57 -3.60
C PHE A 160 0.78 -16.69 -2.79
N GLY A 161 -0.42 -16.43 -2.27
CA GLY A 161 -1.31 -17.40 -1.65
C GLY A 161 -1.28 -17.45 -0.12
N LEU A 162 -0.16 -17.14 0.53
CA LEU A 162 -0.09 -17.19 2.00
C LEU A 162 -1.06 -16.23 2.71
N PRO A 163 -1.20 -14.94 2.32
CA PRO A 163 -2.19 -14.05 2.92
C PRO A 163 -3.62 -14.54 2.71
N ALA A 164 -3.96 -15.00 1.50
CA ALA A 164 -5.28 -15.54 1.19
C ALA A 164 -5.60 -16.78 2.04
N LEU A 165 -4.64 -17.71 2.19
CA LEU A 165 -4.77 -18.86 3.07
C LEU A 165 -4.93 -18.42 4.53
N GLY A 166 -4.14 -17.47 5.00
CA GLY A 166 -4.23 -16.93 6.36
C GLY A 166 -5.61 -16.33 6.67
N LEU A 167 -6.14 -15.49 5.77
CA LEU A 167 -7.50 -14.94 5.90
C LEU A 167 -8.57 -16.04 5.92
N LYS A 168 -8.42 -17.07 5.09
CA LYS A 168 -9.34 -18.20 5.05
C LYS A 168 -9.31 -19.02 6.36
N ILE A 169 -8.12 -19.23 6.94
CA ILE A 169 -7.94 -19.87 8.25
C ILE A 169 -8.61 -19.06 9.35
N ILE A 170 -8.37 -17.73 9.40
CA ILE A 170 -8.94 -16.85 10.42
C ILE A 170 -10.47 -16.83 10.35
N LYS A 171 -11.03 -16.81 9.12
CA LYS A 171 -12.49 -16.77 8.91
C LYS A 171 -13.18 -18.13 9.09
N LYS A 172 -12.56 -19.23 8.70
CA LYS A 172 -13.21 -20.56 8.58
C LYS A 172 -12.60 -21.66 9.44
N ASN A 173 -11.59 -21.35 10.25
CA ASN A 173 -10.87 -22.34 11.12
C ASN A 173 -10.52 -23.65 10.41
N ILE A 174 -9.82 -23.57 9.28
CA ILE A 174 -9.44 -24.73 8.46
C ILE A 174 -8.33 -25.50 9.15
N GLU A 175 -8.44 -26.82 9.20
CA GLU A 175 -7.42 -27.70 9.70
C GLU A 175 -6.29 -27.90 8.68
N ILE A 176 -5.10 -27.49 9.08
CA ILE A 176 -3.86 -27.65 8.32
C ILE A 176 -2.69 -27.85 9.30
N SER A 177 -1.51 -28.20 8.80
CA SER A 177 -0.34 -28.36 9.66
C SER A 177 -0.02 -27.05 10.43
N LYS A 178 0.36 -27.17 11.70
CA LYS A 178 0.67 -26.04 12.59
C LYS A 178 1.66 -25.06 11.95
N LYS A 179 2.73 -25.56 11.34
CA LYS A 179 3.77 -24.75 10.67
C LYS A 179 3.20 -23.89 9.52
N LEU A 180 2.31 -24.47 8.70
CA LEU A 180 1.70 -23.74 7.60
C LEU A 180 0.68 -22.71 8.10
N LYS A 181 -0.11 -23.06 9.14
CA LYS A 181 -1.05 -22.16 9.81
C LYS A 181 -0.34 -20.91 10.36
N GLU A 182 0.73 -21.09 11.11
CA GLU A 182 1.52 -19.98 11.67
C GLU A 182 2.11 -19.09 10.56
N LYS A 183 2.67 -19.68 9.50
CA LYS A 183 3.23 -18.96 8.37
C LYS A 183 2.17 -18.15 7.63
N ALA A 184 0.98 -18.73 7.40
CA ALA A 184 -0.12 -18.07 6.71
C ALA A 184 -0.71 -16.91 7.53
N ILE A 185 -0.95 -17.12 8.84
CA ILE A 185 -1.44 -16.07 9.74
C ILE A 185 -0.41 -14.92 9.85
N LYS A 186 0.88 -15.26 9.99
CA LYS A 186 1.95 -14.26 10.02
C LYS A 186 1.97 -13.42 8.74
N ALA A 187 1.71 -14.01 7.57
CA ALA A 187 1.65 -13.27 6.30
C ALA A 187 0.51 -12.24 6.27
N VAL A 188 -0.61 -12.49 6.99
CA VAL A 188 -1.72 -11.53 7.12
C VAL A 188 -1.40 -10.43 8.12
N TYR A 189 -0.85 -10.78 9.29
CA TYR A 189 -0.65 -9.84 10.40
C TYR A 189 0.61 -9.00 10.25
N MET A 190 1.60 -9.52 9.53
CA MET A 190 2.93 -8.93 9.40
C MET A 190 3.36 -8.85 7.93
N PRO A 191 2.59 -8.12 7.08
CA PRO A 191 2.96 -7.93 5.69
C PRO A 191 4.31 -7.20 5.59
N LYS A 192 4.98 -7.34 4.44
CA LYS A 192 6.23 -6.67 4.12
C LYS A 192 6.13 -5.99 2.76
N ALA A 193 6.41 -4.70 2.71
CA ALA A 193 6.61 -4.00 1.46
C ALA A 193 7.97 -4.39 0.85
N ARG A 194 8.04 -4.49 -0.46
CA ARG A 194 9.24 -4.86 -1.22
C ARG A 194 10.04 -3.63 -1.67
N LEU A 195 10.33 -2.75 -0.69
CA LEU A 195 10.93 -1.44 -0.97
C LEU A 195 12.32 -1.55 -1.58
N SER A 196 13.19 -2.41 -1.06
CA SER A 196 14.54 -2.61 -1.59
C SER A 196 14.53 -3.11 -3.02
N GLU A 197 13.63 -4.05 -3.32
CA GLU A 197 13.42 -4.57 -4.67
C GLU A 197 12.93 -3.49 -5.62
N GLY A 198 11.89 -2.73 -5.23
CA GLY A 198 11.34 -1.64 -6.03
C GLY A 198 12.36 -0.55 -6.34
N LEU A 199 13.10 -0.10 -5.32
CA LEU A 199 14.17 0.91 -5.50
C LEU A 199 15.27 0.41 -6.45
N THR A 200 15.66 -0.86 -6.34
CA THR A 200 16.68 -1.46 -7.19
C THR A 200 16.22 -1.53 -8.64
N LEU A 201 14.98 -1.97 -8.87
CA LEU A 201 14.38 -2.07 -10.20
C LEU A 201 14.26 -0.70 -10.88
N ALA A 202 13.80 0.32 -10.14
CA ALA A 202 13.65 1.68 -10.62
C ALA A 202 15.00 2.33 -10.99
N LYS A 203 15.95 2.28 -10.04
CA LYS A 203 17.28 2.88 -10.22
C LYS A 203 18.04 2.33 -11.41
N ASN A 204 17.88 1.05 -11.71
CA ASN A 204 18.58 0.36 -12.79
C ASN A 204 17.73 0.25 -14.07
N HIS A 205 16.52 0.84 -14.12
CA HIS A 205 15.61 0.81 -15.28
C HIS A 205 15.34 -0.61 -15.80
N LEU A 206 15.14 -1.58 -14.88
CA LEU A 206 15.03 -3.00 -15.23
C LEU A 206 13.62 -3.44 -15.62
N ILE A 207 12.60 -2.62 -15.34
CA ILE A 207 11.20 -2.94 -15.62
C ILE A 207 10.47 -1.78 -16.29
N ASN A 208 9.52 -2.11 -17.15
CA ASN A 208 8.70 -1.13 -17.84
C ASN A 208 7.49 -0.69 -17.01
N SER A 209 6.88 -1.60 -16.26
CA SER A 209 5.65 -1.35 -15.53
C SER A 209 5.63 -2.11 -14.22
N SER A 210 4.88 -1.59 -13.24
CA SER A 210 4.71 -2.24 -11.95
C SER A 210 3.38 -1.91 -11.31
N ILE A 211 2.98 -2.76 -10.39
CA ILE A 211 1.83 -2.59 -9.50
C ILE A 211 2.16 -3.25 -8.16
N ASP A 212 1.68 -2.68 -7.05
CA ASP A 212 1.63 -3.43 -5.81
C ASP A 212 0.55 -4.52 -5.88
N SER A 213 0.63 -5.54 -5.03
CA SER A 213 -0.34 -6.64 -5.07
C SER A 213 -0.92 -6.91 -3.69
N SER A 214 -1.94 -6.15 -3.33
CA SER A 214 -2.75 -6.31 -2.12
C SER A 214 -3.88 -7.33 -2.32
N ASP A 215 -4.54 -7.32 -3.49
CA ASP A 215 -5.73 -8.13 -3.80
C ASP A 215 -5.42 -9.45 -4.54
N GLY A 216 -4.15 -9.72 -4.74
CA GLY A 216 -3.65 -10.95 -5.34
C GLY A 216 -3.32 -10.84 -6.83
N LEU A 217 -2.60 -11.87 -7.32
CA LEU A 217 -1.97 -11.84 -8.64
C LEU A 217 -2.97 -11.61 -9.78
N ALA A 218 -4.10 -12.30 -9.77
CA ALA A 218 -5.09 -12.19 -10.85
C ALA A 218 -5.64 -10.77 -10.99
N TRP A 219 -5.92 -10.09 -9.87
CA TRP A 219 -6.37 -8.70 -9.88
C TRP A 219 -5.28 -7.75 -10.35
N SER A 220 -4.04 -7.92 -9.87
CA SER A 220 -2.90 -7.11 -10.29
C SER A 220 -2.65 -7.23 -11.80
N LEU A 221 -2.71 -8.43 -12.37
CA LEU A 221 -2.59 -8.63 -13.82
C LEU A 221 -3.73 -7.98 -14.60
N TYR A 222 -4.97 -8.08 -14.08
CA TYR A 222 -6.11 -7.40 -14.69
C TYR A 222 -5.92 -5.87 -14.73
N GLU A 223 -5.48 -5.26 -13.63
CA GLU A 223 -5.24 -3.81 -13.56
C GLU A 223 -4.07 -3.38 -14.46
N LEU A 224 -2.98 -4.13 -14.51
CA LEU A 224 -1.87 -3.88 -15.44
C LEU A 224 -2.31 -3.99 -16.90
N SER A 225 -3.08 -5.06 -17.23
CA SER A 225 -3.65 -5.27 -18.57
C SER A 225 -4.48 -4.08 -19.01
N LYS A 226 -5.39 -3.65 -18.12
CA LYS A 226 -6.28 -2.54 -18.38
C LYS A 226 -5.55 -1.20 -18.52
N SER A 227 -4.60 -0.92 -17.63
CA SER A 227 -3.86 0.33 -17.62
C SER A 227 -2.93 0.47 -18.82
N SER A 228 -2.29 -0.62 -19.24
CA SER A 228 -1.33 -0.64 -20.34
C SER A 228 -1.91 -1.07 -21.69
N ASN A 229 -3.20 -1.48 -21.72
CA ASN A 229 -3.88 -2.02 -22.91
C ASN A 229 -3.13 -3.20 -23.55
N VAL A 230 -2.67 -4.15 -22.72
CA VAL A 230 -1.97 -5.38 -23.14
C VAL A 230 -2.64 -6.61 -22.54
N GLY A 231 -2.51 -7.78 -23.18
CA GLY A 231 -2.95 -9.06 -22.65
C GLY A 231 -1.83 -9.83 -21.95
N PHE A 232 -2.19 -10.77 -21.09
CA PHE A 232 -1.26 -11.73 -20.47
C PHE A 232 -1.57 -13.15 -20.93
N GLN A 233 -0.53 -13.94 -21.19
CA GLN A 233 -0.58 -15.37 -21.48
C GLN A 233 0.14 -16.15 -20.38
#